data_ca94cc44423767095f54a9e35adc0222
#
_entry.id   ca94cc44423767095f54a9e35adc0222
#
_cell.length_a   1.000
_cell.length_b   1.000
_cell.length_c   1.000
_cell.angle_alpha   90.00
_cell.angle_beta   90.00
_cell.angle_gamma   90.00
#
_symmetry.space_group_name_H-M   'P 1'
#
loop_
_entity.id
_entity.type
_entity.pdbx_description
1 polymer ?
#
loop_
_entity_poly.entity_id
_entity_poly.type
_entity_poly.pdbx_seq_one_letter_code
_entity_poly.pdbx_strand_id
1 'polypeptide(L)'
;SSQSPRFWALVPCAGTGSRAATVVPKQYQPIAGQPLVRHTLAAFAAVPRLTATWVVVAPGDPFFDTAENAPFLIADCGGETRAQSVFNGLNHLLAQGAAAHDWVLVHDAARCLITPAQIEALITACEHDPVGGLLAHRLADTLKQASGDRVAATLERSDKWLAQTPQMFRIGMLRGALAQATDQVTDEASAIEALGHAPLLVPGGAQNFKVTYPDDFALAEAVLQQRNNT
;
A
#
# COMPACT_ATOMS: atom_id res chain seq x y z
N SER A 1 6.79 19.54 -25.41
CA SER A 1 6.14 19.93 -24.14
C SER A 1 6.04 18.70 -23.25
N SER A 2 6.79 18.69 -22.16
CA SER A 2 6.69 17.65 -21.15
C SER A 2 5.30 17.73 -20.52
N GLN A 3 4.49 16.70 -20.68
CA GLN A 3 3.22 16.62 -19.97
C GLN A 3 3.47 16.62 -18.45
N SER A 4 2.59 17.31 -17.71
CA SER A 4 2.64 17.28 -16.25
C SER A 4 2.52 15.84 -15.76
N PRO A 5 3.28 15.45 -14.70
CA PRO A 5 3.21 14.11 -14.15
C PRO A 5 1.78 13.77 -13.69
N ARG A 6 1.34 12.56 -14.00
CA ARG A 6 0.08 12.00 -13.52
C ARG A 6 0.31 11.19 -12.27
N PHE A 7 -0.77 10.93 -11.53
CA PHE A 7 -0.75 10.14 -10.30
C PHE A 7 -1.58 8.87 -10.51
N TRP A 8 -0.96 7.74 -10.23
CA TRP A 8 -1.57 6.42 -10.36
C TRP A 8 -1.56 5.72 -9.01
N ALA A 9 -2.58 4.96 -8.71
CA ALA A 9 -2.57 4.07 -7.55
C ALA A 9 -2.40 2.62 -8.02
N LEU A 10 -1.64 1.84 -7.27
CA LEU A 10 -1.38 0.43 -7.52
C LEU A 10 -1.61 -0.35 -6.22
N VAL A 11 -2.57 -1.27 -6.24
CA VAL A 11 -2.93 -2.08 -5.07
C VAL A 11 -2.59 -3.54 -5.37
N PRO A 12 -1.47 -4.06 -4.86
CA PRO A 12 -1.16 -5.49 -4.98
C PRO A 12 -2.19 -6.32 -4.18
N CYS A 13 -2.79 -7.30 -4.83
CA CYS A 13 -3.92 -8.07 -4.31
C CYS A 13 -3.84 -9.56 -4.71
N ALA A 14 -2.62 -10.06 -4.95
CA ALA A 14 -2.38 -11.43 -5.41
C ALA A 14 -2.03 -12.41 -4.28
N GLY A 15 -1.81 -11.92 -3.05
CA GLY A 15 -1.43 -12.75 -1.90
C GLY A 15 -2.57 -13.60 -1.34
N THR A 16 -2.24 -14.66 -0.62
CA THR A 16 -3.21 -15.56 0.03
C THR A 16 -3.62 -15.09 1.43
N GLY A 17 -2.80 -14.26 2.11
CA GLY A 17 -3.09 -13.77 3.45
C GLY A 17 -3.13 -14.86 4.52
N SER A 18 -2.25 -15.86 4.44
CA SER A 18 -2.26 -17.07 5.28
C SER A 18 -2.20 -16.79 6.80
N ARG A 19 -1.56 -15.69 7.21
CA ARG A 19 -1.46 -15.30 8.64
C ARG A 19 -2.81 -14.90 9.26
N ALA A 20 -3.81 -14.55 8.46
CA ALA A 20 -5.15 -14.22 8.93
C ALA A 20 -6.02 -15.45 9.21
N ALA A 21 -5.55 -16.66 8.86
CA ALA A 21 -6.25 -17.94 9.04
C ALA A 21 -7.67 -17.95 8.45
N THR A 22 -7.88 -17.29 7.31
CA THR A 22 -9.17 -17.22 6.63
C THR A 22 -9.29 -18.32 5.57
N VAL A 23 -10.53 -18.79 5.29
CA VAL A 23 -10.83 -19.81 4.28
C VAL A 23 -10.60 -19.25 2.86
N VAL A 24 -10.91 -17.98 2.65
CA VAL A 24 -10.63 -17.24 1.41
C VAL A 24 -9.46 -16.27 1.66
N PRO A 25 -8.77 -15.76 0.63
CA PRO A 25 -7.76 -14.73 0.81
C PRO A 25 -8.28 -13.58 1.67
N LYS A 26 -7.46 -13.09 2.61
CA LYS A 26 -7.90 -12.10 3.62
C LYS A 26 -8.45 -10.82 3.02
N GLN A 27 -7.92 -10.38 1.87
CA GLN A 27 -8.36 -9.16 1.19
C GLN A 27 -9.80 -9.24 0.69
N TYR A 28 -10.34 -10.45 0.53
CA TYR A 28 -11.72 -10.70 0.09
C TYR A 28 -12.66 -11.03 1.25
N GLN A 29 -12.14 -11.13 2.46
CA GLN A 29 -12.93 -11.41 3.65
C GLN A 29 -13.85 -10.23 3.96
N PRO A 30 -15.15 -10.48 4.27
CA PRO A 30 -16.08 -9.39 4.60
C PRO A 30 -15.70 -8.67 5.90
N ILE A 31 -15.75 -7.35 5.86
CA ILE A 31 -15.68 -6.45 7.02
C ILE A 31 -16.75 -5.38 6.83
N ALA A 32 -17.55 -5.13 7.86
CA ALA A 32 -18.63 -4.13 7.81
C ALA A 32 -19.50 -4.25 6.54
N GLY A 33 -19.87 -5.47 6.19
CA GLY A 33 -20.84 -5.77 5.12
C GLY A 33 -20.27 -5.87 3.71
N GLN A 34 -18.97 -5.68 3.50
CA GLN A 34 -18.36 -5.84 2.17
C GLN A 34 -16.91 -6.33 2.27
N PRO A 35 -16.35 -6.92 1.19
CA PRO A 35 -14.98 -7.39 1.18
C PRO A 35 -13.99 -6.29 1.60
N LEU A 36 -13.00 -6.67 2.39
CA LEU A 36 -11.98 -5.76 2.94
C LEU A 36 -11.40 -4.84 1.87
N VAL A 37 -11.00 -5.39 0.71
CA VAL A 37 -10.39 -4.62 -0.38
C VAL A 37 -11.33 -3.54 -0.94
N ARG A 38 -12.65 -3.74 -0.88
CA ARG A 38 -13.61 -2.74 -1.36
C ARG A 38 -13.55 -1.44 -0.55
N HIS A 39 -13.33 -1.53 0.76
CA HIS A 39 -13.12 -0.35 1.61
C HIS A 39 -11.85 0.41 1.20
N THR A 40 -10.77 -0.32 0.95
CA THR A 40 -9.51 0.25 0.45
C THR A 40 -9.73 0.98 -0.87
N LEU A 41 -10.35 0.32 -1.85
CA LEU A 41 -10.56 0.89 -3.19
C LEU A 41 -11.51 2.09 -3.15
N ALA A 42 -12.50 2.10 -2.28
CA ALA A 42 -13.41 3.24 -2.11
C ALA A 42 -12.67 4.51 -1.66
N ALA A 43 -11.68 4.38 -0.78
CA ALA A 43 -10.86 5.51 -0.35
C ALA A 43 -10.06 6.13 -1.52
N PHE A 44 -9.45 5.30 -2.36
CA PHE A 44 -8.72 5.77 -3.54
C PHE A 44 -9.66 6.37 -4.60
N ALA A 45 -10.84 5.80 -4.79
CA ALA A 45 -11.85 6.33 -5.72
C ALA A 45 -12.31 7.74 -5.36
N ALA A 46 -12.22 8.12 -4.09
CA ALA A 46 -12.60 9.44 -3.59
C ALA A 46 -11.49 10.50 -3.73
N VAL A 47 -10.35 10.17 -4.36
CA VAL A 47 -9.22 11.09 -4.56
C VAL A 47 -9.19 11.58 -6.01
N PRO A 48 -9.64 12.81 -6.31
CA PRO A 48 -9.77 13.28 -7.69
C PRO A 48 -8.44 13.41 -8.45
N ARG A 49 -7.33 13.63 -7.74
CA ARG A 49 -6.01 13.77 -8.37
C ARG A 49 -5.48 12.49 -8.98
N LEU A 50 -5.98 11.32 -8.59
CA LEU A 50 -5.58 10.05 -9.18
C LEU A 50 -6.16 9.90 -10.57
N THR A 51 -5.30 9.56 -11.53
CA THR A 51 -5.72 9.26 -12.92
C THR A 51 -6.47 7.94 -12.97
N ALA A 52 -5.97 6.93 -12.29
CA ALA A 52 -6.63 5.63 -12.16
C ALA A 52 -6.05 4.85 -10.97
N THR A 53 -6.81 3.88 -10.49
CA THR A 53 -6.39 2.88 -9.51
C THR A 53 -6.39 1.52 -10.19
N TRP A 54 -5.24 0.86 -10.17
CA TRP A 54 -5.05 -0.48 -10.70
C TRP A 54 -4.90 -1.48 -9.56
N VAL A 55 -5.64 -2.57 -9.63
CA VAL A 55 -5.57 -3.69 -8.67
C VAL A 55 -4.83 -4.84 -9.35
N VAL A 56 -3.73 -5.29 -8.78
CA VAL A 56 -2.95 -6.40 -9.31
C VAL A 56 -3.41 -7.69 -8.62
N VAL A 57 -4.04 -8.57 -9.37
CA VAL A 57 -4.56 -9.86 -8.89
C VAL A 57 -3.75 -11.01 -9.45
N ALA A 58 -3.85 -12.18 -8.81
CA ALA A 58 -3.28 -13.41 -9.33
C ALA A 58 -3.90 -13.74 -10.70
N PRO A 59 -3.12 -14.29 -11.66
CA PRO A 59 -3.67 -14.74 -12.92
C PRO A 59 -4.85 -15.71 -12.70
N GLY A 60 -5.97 -15.43 -13.35
CA GLY A 60 -7.17 -16.26 -13.23
C GLY A 60 -8.00 -16.05 -11.96
N ASP A 61 -7.71 -15.07 -11.13
CA ASP A 61 -8.55 -14.75 -9.96
C ASP A 61 -9.89 -14.18 -10.41
N PRO A 62 -11.02 -14.85 -10.11
CA PRO A 62 -12.34 -14.44 -10.60
C PRO A 62 -13.04 -13.40 -9.74
N PHE A 63 -12.44 -12.95 -8.64
CA PHE A 63 -13.13 -12.12 -7.64
C PHE A 63 -13.71 -10.83 -8.21
N PHE A 64 -13.03 -10.19 -9.17
CA PHE A 64 -13.46 -8.94 -9.78
C PHE A 64 -14.10 -9.10 -11.15
N ASP A 65 -14.41 -10.31 -11.62
CA ASP A 65 -14.83 -10.59 -13.01
C ASP A 65 -16.09 -9.85 -13.46
N THR A 66 -16.93 -9.42 -12.54
CA THR A 66 -18.22 -8.78 -12.85
C THR A 66 -18.26 -7.30 -12.54
N ALA A 67 -17.10 -6.67 -12.34
CA ALA A 67 -17.01 -5.27 -11.93
C ALA A 67 -17.21 -4.30 -13.11
N GLU A 68 -18.40 -4.32 -13.74
CA GLU A 68 -18.77 -3.29 -14.71
C GLU A 68 -18.89 -1.93 -14.03
N ASN A 69 -18.32 -0.89 -14.66
CA ASN A 69 -18.31 0.50 -14.16
C ASN A 69 -17.62 0.68 -12.79
N ALA A 70 -16.72 -0.21 -12.43
CA ALA A 70 -15.95 -0.06 -11.20
C ALA A 70 -15.01 1.15 -11.28
N PRO A 71 -14.77 1.87 -10.14
CA PRO A 71 -13.84 3.00 -10.09
C PRO A 71 -12.39 2.55 -9.99
N PHE A 72 -12.05 1.38 -10.48
CA PHE A 72 -10.71 0.80 -10.51
C PHE A 72 -10.58 -0.15 -11.71
N LEU A 73 -9.35 -0.46 -12.06
CA LEU A 73 -9.01 -1.34 -13.17
C LEU A 73 -8.27 -2.57 -12.63
N ILE A 74 -8.37 -3.69 -13.33
CA ILE A 74 -7.75 -4.96 -12.93
C ILE A 74 -6.60 -5.31 -13.84
N ALA A 75 -5.46 -5.67 -13.25
CA ALA A 75 -4.32 -6.27 -13.91
C ALA A 75 -4.09 -7.67 -13.35
N ASP A 76 -4.27 -8.70 -14.16
CA ASP A 76 -4.12 -10.10 -13.78
C ASP A 76 -2.68 -10.61 -13.89
N CYS A 77 -1.74 -9.77 -13.50
CA CYS A 77 -0.30 -9.99 -13.65
C CYS A 77 0.43 -10.26 -12.32
N GLY A 78 -0.29 -10.58 -11.26
CA GLY A 78 0.28 -10.84 -9.94
C GLY A 78 1.33 -11.95 -9.97
N GLY A 79 2.41 -11.77 -9.21
CA GLY A 79 3.49 -12.72 -9.06
C GLY A 79 3.41 -13.51 -7.74
N GLU A 80 4.44 -14.30 -7.49
CA GLU A 80 4.50 -15.16 -6.29
C GLU A 80 4.73 -14.36 -5.00
N THR A 81 5.37 -13.19 -5.10
CA THR A 81 5.63 -12.31 -3.98
C THR A 81 4.95 -10.95 -4.18
N ARG A 82 4.78 -10.19 -3.08
CA ARG A 82 4.27 -8.83 -3.15
C ARG A 82 5.16 -7.94 -4.04
N ALA A 83 6.48 -8.02 -3.86
CA ALA A 83 7.43 -7.25 -4.66
C ALA A 83 7.31 -7.60 -6.16
N GLN A 84 7.16 -8.86 -6.51
CA GLN A 84 6.97 -9.29 -7.89
C GLN A 84 5.64 -8.78 -8.46
N SER A 85 4.57 -8.81 -7.67
CA SER A 85 3.27 -8.26 -8.08
C SER A 85 3.35 -6.75 -8.34
N VAL A 86 4.05 -6.01 -7.50
CA VAL A 86 4.26 -4.57 -7.69
C VAL A 86 5.09 -4.31 -8.95
N PHE A 87 6.19 -5.03 -9.14
CA PHE A 87 7.03 -4.90 -10.33
C PHE A 87 6.25 -5.17 -11.61
N ASN A 88 5.49 -6.25 -11.65
CA ASN A 88 4.63 -6.59 -12.78
C ASN A 88 3.56 -5.50 -13.02
N GLY A 89 2.99 -4.98 -11.95
CA GLY A 89 2.01 -3.90 -12.01
C GLY A 89 2.58 -2.61 -12.58
N LEU A 90 3.82 -2.25 -12.23
CA LEU A 90 4.52 -1.08 -12.79
C LEU A 90 4.75 -1.24 -14.29
N ASN A 91 5.18 -2.42 -14.73
CA ASN A 91 5.31 -2.72 -16.15
C ASN A 91 3.98 -2.62 -16.89
N HIS A 92 2.90 -3.08 -16.24
CA HIS A 92 1.54 -2.98 -16.78
C HIS A 92 1.11 -1.52 -16.93
N LEU A 93 1.34 -0.66 -15.91
CA LEU A 93 1.06 0.78 -16.00
C LEU A 93 1.76 1.43 -17.18
N LEU A 94 3.04 1.14 -17.38
CA LEU A 94 3.81 1.67 -18.50
C LEU A 94 3.24 1.20 -19.86
N ALA A 95 2.84 -0.06 -19.94
CA ALA A 95 2.19 -0.59 -21.15
C ALA A 95 0.82 0.02 -21.43
N GLN A 96 0.12 0.50 -20.40
CA GLN A 96 -1.18 1.18 -20.49
C GLN A 96 -1.06 2.70 -20.69
N GLY A 97 0.12 3.22 -20.93
CA GLY A 97 0.34 4.62 -21.26
C GLY A 97 0.79 5.53 -20.12
N ALA A 98 1.08 4.99 -18.96
CA ALA A 98 1.76 5.76 -17.92
C ALA A 98 3.19 6.08 -18.32
N ALA A 99 3.69 7.22 -17.89
CA ALA A 99 5.07 7.64 -18.17
C ALA A 99 6.00 7.30 -16.99
N ALA A 100 7.29 7.09 -17.27
CA ALA A 100 8.27 6.80 -16.24
C ALA A 100 8.38 7.93 -15.19
N HIS A 101 8.11 9.18 -15.57
CA HIS A 101 8.11 10.34 -14.67
C HIS A 101 6.78 10.55 -13.93
N ASP A 102 5.75 9.77 -14.23
CA ASP A 102 4.51 9.77 -13.45
C ASP A 102 4.75 9.24 -12.05
N TRP A 103 3.88 9.62 -11.11
CA TRP A 103 3.89 9.12 -9.75
C TRP A 103 3.03 7.88 -9.60
N VAL A 104 3.48 6.93 -8.81
CA VAL A 104 2.66 5.79 -8.39
C VAL A 104 2.58 5.75 -6.87
N LEU A 105 1.37 5.52 -6.36
CA LEU A 105 1.09 5.27 -4.96
C LEU A 105 0.82 3.78 -4.81
N VAL A 106 1.73 3.05 -4.18
CA VAL A 106 1.56 1.62 -3.92
C VAL A 106 0.95 1.44 -2.54
N HIS A 107 -0.16 0.73 -2.47
CA HIS A 107 -0.91 0.58 -1.23
C HIS A 107 -1.29 -0.87 -0.97
N ASP A 108 -1.14 -1.31 0.30
CA ASP A 108 -1.56 -2.62 0.76
C ASP A 108 -3.09 -2.75 0.74
N ALA A 109 -3.61 -3.78 0.08
CA ALA A 109 -5.05 -4.07 0.07
C ALA A 109 -5.63 -4.18 1.50
N ALA A 110 -4.83 -4.70 2.42
CA ALA A 110 -5.23 -4.96 3.80
C ALA A 110 -5.15 -3.75 4.74
N ARG A 111 -4.81 -2.55 4.24
CA ARG A 111 -4.93 -1.30 5.00
C ARG A 111 -6.23 -0.59 4.62
N CYS A 112 -7.33 -1.22 4.98
CA CYS A 112 -8.68 -0.82 4.57
C CYS A 112 -9.21 0.43 5.29
N LEU A 113 -8.51 0.92 6.31
CA LEU A 113 -8.89 2.13 7.04
C LEU A 113 -8.21 3.40 6.53
N ILE A 114 -7.42 3.30 5.45
CA ILE A 114 -6.88 4.47 4.76
C ILE A 114 -8.00 5.44 4.41
N THR A 115 -7.73 6.74 4.53
CA THR A 115 -8.71 7.78 4.19
C THR A 115 -8.28 8.58 2.96
N PRO A 116 -9.22 9.16 2.21
CA PRO A 116 -8.89 10.06 1.12
C PRO A 116 -8.00 11.23 1.57
N ALA A 117 -8.22 11.78 2.75
CA ALA A 117 -7.41 12.86 3.30
C ALA A 117 -5.94 12.46 3.50
N GLN A 118 -5.68 11.24 3.96
CA GLN A 118 -4.31 10.72 4.11
C GLN A 118 -3.62 10.52 2.75
N ILE A 119 -4.35 10.02 1.76
CA ILE A 119 -3.84 9.85 0.39
C ILE A 119 -3.47 11.22 -0.19
N GLU A 120 -4.36 12.20 -0.07
CA GLU A 120 -4.13 13.58 -0.52
C GLU A 120 -2.93 14.22 0.19
N ALA A 121 -2.78 14.01 1.50
CA ALA A 121 -1.64 14.53 2.27
C ALA A 121 -0.30 13.97 1.76
N LEU A 122 -0.26 12.69 1.42
CA LEU A 122 0.94 12.07 0.85
C LEU A 122 1.27 12.68 -0.52
N ILE A 123 0.29 12.83 -1.41
CA ILE A 123 0.49 13.43 -2.73
C ILE A 123 1.03 14.85 -2.58
N THR A 124 0.41 15.67 -1.74
CA THR A 124 0.82 17.05 -1.52
C THR A 124 2.25 17.15 -0.97
N ALA A 125 2.64 16.26 -0.06
CA ALA A 125 3.99 16.24 0.50
C ALA A 125 5.06 15.81 -0.52
N CYS A 126 4.72 14.91 -1.44
CA CYS A 126 5.70 14.25 -2.31
C CYS A 126 5.76 14.83 -3.73
N GLU A 127 4.73 15.50 -4.22
CA GLU A 127 4.62 15.86 -5.65
C GLU A 127 5.77 16.75 -6.16
N HIS A 128 6.42 17.51 -5.29
CA HIS A 128 7.57 18.35 -5.62
C HIS A 128 8.89 17.85 -5.01
N ASP A 129 8.87 16.70 -4.34
CA ASP A 129 10.06 16.09 -3.77
C ASP A 129 10.86 15.34 -4.84
N PRO A 130 12.21 15.40 -4.81
CA PRO A 130 13.03 14.68 -5.80
C PRO A 130 12.96 13.16 -5.68
N VAL A 131 12.53 12.62 -4.54
CA VAL A 131 12.48 11.17 -4.27
C VAL A 131 11.04 10.66 -4.18
N GLY A 132 10.24 11.23 -3.30
CA GLY A 132 8.95 10.74 -2.87
C GLY A 132 8.95 10.34 -1.41
N GLY A 133 7.96 9.57 -0.97
CA GLY A 133 7.85 9.25 0.43
C GLY A 133 6.76 8.23 0.75
N LEU A 134 6.51 8.06 2.03
CA LEU A 134 5.56 7.09 2.55
C LEU A 134 4.80 7.64 3.74
N LEU A 135 3.58 7.13 3.93
CA LEU A 135 2.91 7.30 5.21
C LEU A 135 3.62 6.46 6.27
N ALA A 136 3.80 7.03 7.43
CA ALA A 136 4.46 6.38 8.55
C ALA A 136 3.87 6.86 9.87
N HIS A 137 4.06 6.08 10.93
CA HIS A 137 3.50 6.36 12.24
C HIS A 137 4.56 6.25 13.32
N ARG A 138 4.57 7.20 14.25
CA ARG A 138 5.52 7.17 15.39
C ARG A 138 5.13 6.05 16.36
N LEU A 139 6.14 5.46 16.98
CA LEU A 139 5.97 4.49 18.04
C LEU A 139 5.48 5.16 19.32
N ALA A 140 4.34 4.68 19.86
CA ALA A 140 3.81 5.11 21.15
C ALA A 140 4.40 4.31 22.31
N ASP A 141 4.65 3.01 22.09
CA ASP A 141 5.13 2.10 23.13
C ASP A 141 6.65 2.07 23.21
N THR A 142 7.16 1.62 24.35
CA THR A 142 8.60 1.36 24.52
C THR A 142 9.03 0.24 23.58
N LEU A 143 10.12 0.46 22.84
CA LEU A 143 10.64 -0.47 21.85
C LEU A 143 11.67 -1.41 22.51
N LYS A 144 11.39 -2.71 22.50
CA LYS A 144 12.26 -3.75 23.04
C LYS A 144 12.89 -4.57 21.91
N GLN A 145 14.18 -4.80 22.00
CA GLN A 145 14.86 -5.81 21.20
C GLN A 145 14.80 -7.14 21.92
N ALA A 146 14.46 -8.21 21.22
CA ALA A 146 14.39 -9.55 21.77
C ALA A 146 15.64 -10.38 21.45
N SER A 147 15.96 -11.29 22.35
CA SER A 147 16.85 -12.43 22.10
C SER A 147 16.11 -13.68 22.58
N GLY A 148 15.64 -14.51 21.65
CA GLY A 148 14.66 -15.55 21.96
C GLY A 148 13.40 -14.92 22.57
N ASP A 149 12.97 -15.45 23.72
CA ASP A 149 11.77 -15.00 24.44
C ASP A 149 12.05 -13.91 25.49
N ARG A 150 13.26 -13.37 25.52
CA ARG A 150 13.67 -12.40 26.55
C ARG A 150 14.08 -11.07 25.95
N VAL A 151 13.92 -10.02 26.75
CA VAL A 151 14.41 -8.69 26.38
C VAL A 151 15.93 -8.70 26.34
N ALA A 152 16.51 -8.33 25.20
CA ALA A 152 17.96 -8.10 25.07
C ALA A 152 18.31 -6.62 25.36
N ALA A 153 17.49 -5.69 24.92
CA ALA A 153 17.74 -4.26 25.10
C ALA A 153 16.43 -3.44 24.96
N THR A 154 16.45 -2.26 25.55
CA THR A 154 15.47 -1.21 25.25
C THR A 154 16.09 -0.26 24.24
N LEU A 155 15.39 -0.03 23.12
CA LEU A 155 15.88 0.82 22.04
C LEU A 155 15.29 2.23 22.13
N GLU A 156 16.08 3.22 21.74
CA GLU A 156 15.60 4.58 21.55
C GLU A 156 14.55 4.59 20.44
N ARG A 157 13.40 5.22 20.69
CA ARG A 157 12.27 5.25 19.74
C ARG A 157 11.98 6.58 19.10
N SER A 158 12.60 7.67 19.58
CA SER A 158 12.31 9.04 19.11
C SER A 158 12.56 9.25 17.62
N ASP A 159 13.48 8.49 17.04
CA ASP A 159 13.83 8.50 15.62
C ASP A 159 13.31 7.26 14.85
N LYS A 160 12.45 6.47 15.48
CA LYS A 160 11.87 5.25 14.88
C LYS A 160 10.43 5.50 14.45
N TRP A 161 10.11 5.03 13.24
CA TRP A 161 8.79 5.13 12.66
C TRP A 161 8.35 3.77 12.12
N LEU A 162 7.06 3.49 12.20
CA LEU A 162 6.46 2.33 11.58
C LEU A 162 6.05 2.70 10.15
N ALA A 163 6.63 2.03 9.16
CA ALA A 163 6.28 2.24 7.77
C ALA A 163 4.86 1.75 7.50
N GLN A 164 4.07 2.57 6.85
CA GLN A 164 2.74 2.26 6.35
C GLN A 164 2.72 2.38 4.83
N THR A 165 1.56 2.26 4.23
CA THR A 165 1.28 2.63 2.85
C THR A 165 0.07 3.57 2.80
N PRO A 166 -0.14 4.35 1.70
CA PRO A 166 0.59 4.32 0.44
C PRO A 166 2.04 4.76 0.56
N GLN A 167 2.86 4.25 -0.37
CA GLN A 167 4.22 4.73 -0.61
C GLN A 167 4.28 5.26 -2.04
N MET A 168 4.81 6.47 -2.22
CA MET A 168 4.70 7.25 -3.45
C MET A 168 6.08 7.54 -4.03
N PHE A 169 6.31 7.07 -5.26
CA PHE A 169 7.56 7.26 -5.99
C PHE A 169 7.28 7.43 -7.48
N ARG A 170 8.27 7.93 -8.23
CA ARG A 170 8.21 7.91 -9.70
C ARG A 170 8.20 6.47 -10.19
N ILE A 171 7.37 6.18 -11.19
CA ILE A 171 7.24 4.83 -11.75
C ILE A 171 8.58 4.28 -12.22
N GLY A 172 9.33 5.04 -12.99
CA GLY A 172 10.63 4.61 -13.50
C GLY A 172 11.66 4.34 -12.42
N MET A 173 11.73 5.21 -11.39
CA MET A 173 12.63 5.03 -10.26
C MET A 173 12.29 3.76 -9.47
N LEU A 174 11.03 3.58 -9.14
CA LEU A 174 10.57 2.42 -8.36
C LEU A 174 10.75 1.11 -9.13
N ARG A 175 10.42 1.12 -10.42
CA ARG A 175 10.64 -0.05 -11.29
C ARG A 175 12.11 -0.44 -11.32
N GLY A 176 13.01 0.52 -11.50
CA GLY A 176 14.45 0.28 -11.49
C GLY A 176 14.96 -0.22 -10.14
N ALA A 177 14.45 0.34 -9.05
CA ALA A 177 14.79 -0.10 -7.69
C ALA A 177 14.36 -1.55 -7.43
N LEU A 178 13.15 -1.92 -7.80
CA LEU A 178 12.64 -3.28 -7.63
C LEU A 178 13.34 -4.29 -8.54
N ALA A 179 13.77 -3.88 -9.74
CA ALA A 179 14.54 -4.74 -10.64
C ALA A 179 15.91 -5.14 -10.05
N GLN A 180 16.48 -4.31 -9.18
CA GLN A 180 17.75 -4.55 -8.48
C GLN A 180 17.57 -5.09 -7.06
N ALA A 181 16.33 -5.25 -6.62
CA ALA A 181 16.03 -5.63 -5.25
C ALA A 181 16.52 -7.03 -4.91
N THR A 182 17.01 -7.17 -3.68
CA THR A 182 17.38 -8.44 -3.05
C THR A 182 16.32 -8.87 -2.04
N ASP A 183 16.48 -10.02 -1.40
CA ASP A 183 15.56 -10.53 -0.38
C ASP A 183 15.43 -9.64 0.87
N GLN A 184 16.27 -8.61 1.00
CA GLN A 184 16.22 -7.64 2.12
C GLN A 184 15.18 -6.53 1.90
N VAL A 185 14.57 -6.44 0.73
CA VAL A 185 13.54 -5.44 0.42
C VAL A 185 12.21 -5.90 0.99
N THR A 186 11.67 -5.10 1.92
CA THR A 186 10.42 -5.39 2.62
C THR A 186 9.25 -4.53 2.16
N ASP A 187 9.53 -3.36 1.59
CA ASP A 187 8.55 -2.43 1.03
C ASP A 187 9.19 -1.63 -0.12
N GLU A 188 8.42 -0.74 -0.75
CA GLU A 188 8.92 0.10 -1.85
C GLU A 188 10.01 1.05 -1.36
N ALA A 189 9.82 1.65 -0.18
CA ALA A 189 10.78 2.58 0.39
C ALA A 189 12.16 1.93 0.58
N SER A 190 12.22 0.68 1.07
CA SER A 190 13.49 -0.02 1.26
C SER A 190 14.22 -0.27 -0.06
N ALA A 191 13.49 -0.51 -1.15
CA ALA A 191 14.10 -0.63 -2.48
C ALA A 191 14.70 0.71 -2.96
N ILE A 192 14.01 1.81 -2.72
CA ILE A 192 14.48 3.17 -3.04
C ILE A 192 15.70 3.54 -2.18
N GLU A 193 15.69 3.19 -0.89
CA GLU A 193 16.81 3.39 0.03
C GLU A 193 18.06 2.62 -0.43
N ALA A 194 17.89 1.42 -0.96
CA ALA A 194 19.00 0.61 -1.49
C ALA A 194 19.71 1.27 -2.68
N LEU A 195 19.05 2.20 -3.38
CA LEU A 195 19.65 3.03 -4.42
C LEU A 195 20.36 4.29 -3.87
N GLY A 196 20.39 4.49 -2.56
CA GLY A 196 21.02 5.63 -1.91
C GLY A 196 20.12 6.85 -1.73
N HIS A 197 18.80 6.72 -1.91
CA HIS A 197 17.83 7.78 -1.69
C HIS A 197 17.22 7.74 -0.29
N ALA A 198 16.71 8.88 0.17
CA ALA A 198 16.03 9.00 1.46
C ALA A 198 14.58 9.46 1.26
N PRO A 199 13.60 8.54 1.31
CA PRO A 199 12.19 8.89 1.19
C PRO A 199 11.72 9.81 2.33
N LEU A 200 10.72 10.67 2.04
CA LEU A 200 10.05 11.46 3.06
C LEU A 200 9.19 10.58 3.96
N LEU A 201 9.23 10.85 5.27
CA LEU A 201 8.28 10.31 6.24
C LEU A 201 7.12 11.29 6.37
N VAL A 202 5.93 10.87 5.96
CA VAL A 202 4.71 11.68 6.02
C VAL A 202 3.80 11.09 7.11
N PRO A 203 3.38 11.90 8.11
CA PRO A 203 2.56 11.37 9.19
C PRO A 203 1.27 10.73 8.70
N GLY A 204 1.11 9.46 9.02
CA GLY A 204 -0.13 8.70 8.87
C GLY A 204 -0.91 8.68 10.18
N GLY A 205 -1.39 7.52 10.58
CA GLY A 205 -2.13 7.40 11.83
C GLY A 205 -2.23 5.97 12.31
N ALA A 206 -2.59 5.80 13.58
CA ALA A 206 -2.73 4.48 14.20
C ALA A 206 -3.82 3.63 13.51
N GLN A 207 -4.85 4.27 12.96
CA GLN A 207 -5.94 3.56 12.28
C GLN A 207 -5.54 3.02 10.92
N ASN A 208 -4.46 3.51 10.29
CA ASN A 208 -3.97 2.98 9.02
C ASN A 208 -3.12 1.71 9.23
N PHE A 209 -3.52 0.83 10.12
CA PHE A 209 -2.86 -0.44 10.34
C PHE A 209 -3.22 -1.46 9.27
N LYS A 210 -2.37 -2.46 9.11
CA LYS A 210 -2.60 -3.56 8.18
C LYS A 210 -3.33 -4.70 8.90
N VAL A 211 -4.50 -5.09 8.39
CA VAL A 211 -5.20 -6.28 8.86
C VAL A 211 -4.34 -7.51 8.54
N THR A 212 -3.77 -8.14 9.57
CA THR A 212 -2.80 -9.23 9.41
C THR A 212 -3.25 -10.48 10.15
N TYR A 213 -3.75 -10.32 11.37
CA TYR A 213 -4.18 -11.42 12.25
C TYR A 213 -5.70 -11.42 12.44
N PRO A 214 -6.30 -12.54 12.90
CA PRO A 214 -7.75 -12.64 13.08
C PRO A 214 -8.37 -11.52 13.91
N ASP A 215 -7.73 -11.09 14.99
CA ASP A 215 -8.24 -10.02 15.86
C ASP A 215 -8.30 -8.65 15.17
N ASP A 216 -7.50 -8.44 14.13
CA ASP A 216 -7.46 -7.18 13.39
C ASP A 216 -8.77 -6.91 12.64
N PHE A 217 -9.49 -7.97 12.23
CA PHE A 217 -10.77 -7.83 11.54
C PHE A 217 -11.83 -7.14 12.42
N ALA A 218 -11.94 -7.56 13.67
CA ALA A 218 -12.90 -6.96 14.62
C ALA A 218 -12.56 -5.48 14.88
N LEU A 219 -11.29 -5.16 15.03
CA LEU A 219 -10.84 -3.80 15.24
C LEU A 219 -11.13 -2.90 14.02
N ALA A 220 -10.82 -3.39 12.82
CA ALA A 220 -11.12 -2.66 11.59
C ALA A 220 -12.63 -2.45 11.40
N GLU A 221 -13.44 -3.47 11.68
CA GLU A 221 -14.90 -3.37 11.59
C GLU A 221 -15.46 -2.32 12.54
N ALA A 222 -14.99 -2.29 13.79
CA ALA A 222 -15.43 -1.31 14.77
C ALA A 222 -15.16 0.14 14.30
N VAL A 223 -13.99 0.40 13.72
CA VAL A 223 -13.64 1.72 13.18
C VAL A 223 -14.52 2.08 11.99
N LEU A 224 -14.75 1.16 11.06
CA LEU A 224 -15.58 1.40 9.89
C LEU A 224 -17.04 1.66 10.28
N GLN A 225 -17.58 0.91 11.24
CA GLN A 225 -18.94 1.12 11.75
C GLN A 225 -19.08 2.48 12.42
N GLN A 226 -18.08 2.90 13.19
CA GLN A 226 -18.09 4.23 13.80
C GLN A 226 -18.11 5.33 12.73
N ARG A 227 -17.33 5.21 11.68
CA ARG A 227 -17.29 6.18 10.57
C ARG A 227 -18.64 6.29 9.83
N ASN A 228 -19.35 5.16 9.69
CA ASN A 228 -20.66 5.13 9.01
C ASN A 228 -21.79 5.76 9.86
N ASN A 229 -21.59 5.89 11.16
CA ASN A 229 -22.58 6.44 12.08
C ASN A 229 -22.36 7.94 12.35
N THR A 230 -21.36 8.56 11.73
CA THR A 230 -21.04 10.00 11.84
C THR A 230 -21.38 10.70 10.53
#